data_4db3b0adf4ed4c40ed979f469a4c7fe6
#
_entry.id   4db3b0adf4ed4c40ed979f469a4c7fe6
#
_cell.length_a   1.000
_cell.length_b   1.000
_cell.length_c   1.000
_cell.angle_alpha   90.00
_cell.angle_beta   90.00
_cell.angle_gamma   90.00
#
_symmetry.space_group_name_H-M   'P 1'
#
loop_
_entity.id
_entity.type
_entity.pdbx_description
1 polymer ?
#
loop_
_entity_poly.entity_id
_entity_poly.type
_entity_poly.pdbx_seq_one_letter_code
_entity_poly.pdbx_strand_id
1 'polypeptide(L)'
;MITRRFLLQSAAAAVAYSAQRFRAARAENAPGVTDTEIKIGQTMPYSGPVSSFGVIGRTELAYFKMINEQGGVNGRKINLISIDDGYSPPKTVEQTRRLVEQEQVAFIFGTVGTAPNTAISTYLNENKIPQLFIASGVSKFADPQRLPWTITFDPTRRSEGRLFAEHIVRTMPNAKIGVLYQNDDLGRDYLAGVREGLGADHASMLAKVASYELSDPTVDSQIITLQGAGVDSLIIAATPKAAAQAIRKIYDLGWAPERYLATIAQSITTVLKPAGIEKSMGVITNLWGKDPKDPRWKDDPGCKEWAAFVSRYMTPADRDLDTAYGYQVAMLMTYVLKRCRDDLSRGNIMRQATNIKEYVGPFALPGAKINTSPDDYRVNRQFRFARFNGEHWEPFGDVMTD
;
A
#
# COMPACT_ATOMS: atom_id res chain seq x y z
N MET A 1 39.87 43.65 48.37
CA MET A 1 39.70 44.29 47.04
C MET A 1 39.65 43.20 46.00
N ILE A 2 38.45 42.92 45.48
CA ILE A 2 38.28 41.92 44.39
C ILE A 2 38.67 42.63 43.08
N THR A 3 39.76 42.20 42.47
CA THR A 3 40.32 42.86 41.26
C THR A 3 39.43 42.64 40.02
N ARG A 4 39.27 43.66 39.17
CA ARG A 4 38.49 43.63 37.91
C ARG A 4 38.83 42.43 37.02
N ARG A 5 40.04 41.84 37.14
CA ARG A 5 40.44 40.62 36.40
C ARG A 5 39.67 39.35 36.85
N PHE A 6 39.31 39.22 38.10
CA PHE A 6 38.59 38.09 38.63
C PHE A 6 37.10 38.09 38.15
N LEU A 7 36.50 39.26 38.03
CA LEU A 7 35.14 39.43 37.53
C LEU A 7 35.01 39.10 36.03
N LEU A 8 36.05 39.47 35.25
CA LEU A 8 36.04 39.15 33.80
C LEU A 8 36.31 37.66 33.50
N GLN A 9 37.13 37.01 34.31
CA GLN A 9 37.33 35.56 34.15
C GLN A 9 36.12 34.71 34.59
N SER A 10 35.38 35.15 35.61
CA SER A 10 34.14 34.51 36.05
C SER A 10 32.98 34.68 35.04
N ALA A 11 32.92 35.85 34.38
CA ALA A 11 31.92 36.09 33.33
C ALA A 11 32.19 35.28 32.07
N ALA A 12 33.47 35.13 31.66
CA ALA A 12 33.84 34.32 30.49
C ALA A 12 33.59 32.83 30.73
N ALA A 13 33.83 32.32 31.95
CA ALA A 13 33.52 30.92 32.32
C ALA A 13 32.01 30.65 32.38
N ALA A 14 31.18 31.61 32.84
CA ALA A 14 29.75 31.48 32.90
C ALA A 14 29.10 31.50 31.47
N VAL A 15 29.66 32.29 30.57
CA VAL A 15 29.20 32.32 29.16
C VAL A 15 29.59 31.04 28.42
N ALA A 16 30.78 30.50 28.65
CA ALA A 16 31.20 29.21 28.07
C ALA A 16 30.39 28.02 28.64
N TYR A 17 30.03 28.06 29.92
CA TYR A 17 29.20 27.02 30.56
C TYR A 17 27.71 27.09 30.11
N SER A 18 27.18 28.29 29.85
CA SER A 18 25.84 28.47 29.29
C SER A 18 25.77 28.09 27.81
N ALA A 19 26.83 28.33 27.03
CA ALA A 19 26.89 27.92 25.63
C ALA A 19 26.93 26.40 25.43
N GLN A 20 27.48 25.66 26.40
CA GLN A 20 27.44 24.20 26.38
C GLN A 20 26.08 23.59 26.80
N ARG A 21 25.25 24.31 27.56
CA ARG A 21 23.91 23.84 27.94
C ARG A 21 22.84 24.08 26.85
N PHE A 22 23.12 24.91 25.85
CA PHE A 22 22.24 25.16 24.73
C PHE A 22 22.55 24.33 23.46
N ARG A 23 23.40 23.29 23.55
CA ARG A 23 23.25 22.17 22.65
C ARG A 23 21.98 21.45 23.06
N ALA A 24 20.84 21.92 22.54
CA ALA A 24 19.60 21.15 22.56
C ALA A 24 20.00 19.70 22.26
N ALA A 25 19.66 18.77 23.13
CA ALA A 25 19.94 17.36 22.91
C ALA A 25 19.40 17.02 21.53
N ARG A 26 20.27 16.97 20.53
CA ARG A 26 19.89 16.60 19.17
C ARG A 26 19.38 15.18 19.32
N ALA A 27 18.12 14.96 18.99
CA ALA A 27 17.58 13.62 19.05
C ALA A 27 18.52 12.70 18.26
N GLU A 28 18.90 11.59 18.86
CA GLU A 28 19.79 10.63 18.22
C GLU A 28 19.07 10.09 16.97
N ASN A 29 19.73 10.22 15.83
CA ASN A 29 19.17 9.67 14.58
C ASN A 29 18.99 8.16 14.70
N ALA A 30 18.06 7.62 13.90
CA ALA A 30 17.88 6.18 13.78
C ALA A 30 19.19 5.50 13.32
N PRO A 31 19.42 4.23 13.66
CA PRO A 31 20.44 3.42 13.01
C PRO A 31 20.36 3.56 11.49
N GLY A 32 21.50 3.53 10.78
CA GLY A 32 21.53 3.69 9.32
C GLY A 32 21.31 5.11 8.79
N VAL A 33 21.17 6.10 9.68
CA VAL A 33 21.13 7.51 9.28
C VAL A 33 22.48 8.17 9.57
N THR A 34 23.09 8.73 8.54
CA THR A 34 24.32 9.53 8.62
C THR A 34 24.06 10.97 8.15
N ASP A 35 25.10 11.78 8.08
CA ASP A 35 25.00 13.14 7.51
C ASP A 35 24.75 13.13 6.00
N THR A 36 25.02 12.02 5.30
CA THR A 36 24.93 11.90 3.84
C THR A 36 23.98 10.82 3.34
N GLU A 37 23.48 9.94 4.22
CA GLU A 37 22.68 8.76 3.82
C GLU A 37 21.54 8.48 4.81
N ILE A 38 20.44 7.93 4.29
CA ILE A 38 19.34 7.31 5.02
C ILE A 38 19.18 5.89 4.47
N LYS A 39 19.53 4.86 5.23
CA LYS A 39 19.29 3.45 4.88
C LYS A 39 17.86 3.05 5.22
N ILE A 40 17.16 2.48 4.24
CA ILE A 40 15.79 1.99 4.38
C ILE A 40 15.78 0.51 4.00
N GLY A 41 15.09 -0.33 4.76
CA GLY A 41 14.95 -1.75 4.48
C GLY A 41 13.62 -2.09 3.84
N GLN A 42 13.62 -3.06 2.94
CA GLN A 42 12.42 -3.58 2.29
C GLN A 42 12.55 -5.07 2.01
N THR A 43 11.48 -5.82 2.23
CA THR A 43 11.29 -7.15 1.62
C THR A 43 10.23 -7.07 0.54
N MET A 44 10.46 -7.74 -0.58
CA MET A 44 9.63 -7.63 -1.79
C MET A 44 9.53 -8.99 -2.48
N PRO A 45 8.35 -9.42 -2.96
CA PRO A 45 8.22 -10.68 -3.69
C PRO A 45 8.71 -10.52 -5.14
N TYR A 46 10.02 -10.48 -5.36
CA TYR A 46 10.60 -10.50 -6.71
C TYR A 46 10.48 -11.87 -7.38
N SER A 47 10.30 -12.92 -6.58
CA SER A 47 10.03 -14.30 -7.01
C SER A 47 8.75 -14.82 -6.34
N GLY A 48 8.35 -16.07 -6.69
CA GLY A 48 7.21 -16.74 -6.05
C GLY A 48 5.84 -16.41 -6.67
N PRO A 49 4.75 -16.81 -5.99
CA PRO A 49 3.41 -16.85 -6.57
C PRO A 49 2.80 -15.48 -6.90
N VAL A 50 3.31 -14.42 -6.29
CA VAL A 50 2.85 -13.03 -6.51
C VAL A 50 3.98 -12.13 -7.05
N SER A 51 4.96 -12.69 -7.74
CA SER A 51 6.13 -11.98 -8.28
C SER A 51 5.80 -10.82 -9.23
N SER A 52 4.58 -10.76 -9.76
CA SER A 52 4.10 -9.59 -10.51
C SER A 52 4.19 -8.30 -9.70
N PHE A 53 4.01 -8.34 -8.38
CA PHE A 53 4.16 -7.18 -7.50
C PHE A 53 5.63 -6.71 -7.34
N GLY A 54 6.61 -7.49 -7.76
CA GLY A 54 8.02 -7.08 -7.71
C GLY A 54 8.31 -5.80 -8.49
N VAL A 55 7.45 -5.41 -9.42
CA VAL A 55 7.54 -4.13 -10.14
C VAL A 55 7.38 -2.93 -9.19
N ILE A 56 6.62 -3.06 -8.10
CA ILE A 56 6.47 -2.02 -7.07
C ILE A 56 7.83 -1.66 -6.49
N GLY A 57 8.58 -2.64 -5.99
CA GLY A 57 9.92 -2.41 -5.41
C GLY A 57 10.93 -1.88 -6.44
N ARG A 58 10.88 -2.38 -7.69
CA ARG A 58 11.72 -1.81 -8.78
C ARG A 58 11.40 -0.33 -9.03
N THR A 59 10.13 0.04 -8.96
CA THR A 59 9.70 1.44 -9.13
C THR A 59 10.19 2.33 -7.99
N GLU A 60 10.07 1.84 -6.76
CA GLU A 60 10.54 2.55 -5.57
C GLU A 60 12.05 2.77 -5.59
N LEU A 61 12.83 1.75 -5.98
CA LEU A 61 14.28 1.86 -6.21
C LEU A 61 14.60 2.91 -7.28
N ALA A 62 13.89 2.88 -8.40
CA ALA A 62 14.06 3.84 -9.49
C ALA A 62 13.67 5.27 -9.06
N TYR A 63 12.60 5.41 -8.25
CA TYR A 63 12.17 6.70 -7.72
C TYR A 63 13.22 7.31 -6.77
N PHE A 64 13.73 6.52 -5.83
CA PHE A 64 14.77 7.03 -4.93
C PHE A 64 16.08 7.31 -5.65
N LYS A 65 16.42 6.57 -6.72
CA LYS A 65 17.53 6.92 -7.61
C LYS A 65 17.33 8.31 -8.22
N MET A 66 16.13 8.60 -8.75
CA MET A 66 15.79 9.93 -9.28
C MET A 66 15.92 11.03 -8.22
N ILE A 67 15.42 10.81 -7.00
CA ILE A 67 15.55 11.76 -5.90
C ILE A 67 17.02 11.99 -5.52
N ASN A 68 17.82 10.94 -5.52
CA ASN A 68 19.25 11.02 -5.21
C ASN A 68 20.04 11.80 -6.27
N GLU A 69 19.67 11.69 -7.54
CA GLU A 69 20.24 12.50 -8.64
C GLU A 69 19.90 14.00 -8.49
N GLN A 70 18.78 14.31 -7.84
CA GLN A 70 18.32 15.66 -7.53
C GLN A 70 18.89 16.23 -6.21
N GLY A 71 19.84 15.53 -5.57
CA GLY A 71 20.46 15.95 -4.30
C GLY A 71 19.92 15.27 -3.04
N GLY A 72 19.02 14.31 -3.18
CA GLY A 72 18.48 13.53 -2.05
C GLY A 72 17.44 14.29 -1.23
N VAL A 73 17.31 13.93 0.02
CA VAL A 73 16.39 14.55 1.00
C VAL A 73 17.18 15.23 2.10
N ASN A 74 17.02 16.55 2.21
CA ASN A 74 17.74 17.38 3.19
C ASN A 74 19.27 17.12 3.16
N GLY A 75 19.84 16.97 1.94
CA GLY A 75 21.27 16.70 1.71
C GLY A 75 21.71 15.25 1.89
N ARG A 76 20.79 14.32 2.18
CA ARG A 76 21.08 12.89 2.37
C ARG A 76 20.52 12.07 1.21
N LYS A 77 21.29 11.10 0.73
CA LYS A 77 20.81 10.10 -0.24
C LYS A 77 19.96 9.05 0.45
N ILE A 78 18.92 8.59 -0.21
CA ILE A 78 18.10 7.45 0.22
C ILE A 78 18.73 6.18 -0.35
N ASN A 79 19.09 5.24 0.52
CA ASN A 79 19.58 3.92 0.16
C ASN A 79 18.51 2.87 0.55
N LEU A 80 17.70 2.46 -0.43
CA LEU A 80 16.71 1.40 -0.26
C LEU A 80 17.38 0.04 -0.49
N ILE A 81 17.52 -0.75 0.58
CA ILE A 81 17.97 -2.15 0.50
C ILE A 81 16.74 -3.02 0.38
N SER A 82 16.45 -3.45 -0.86
CA SER A 82 15.27 -4.26 -1.18
C SER A 82 15.68 -5.71 -1.46
N ILE A 83 15.11 -6.66 -0.73
CA ILE A 83 15.51 -8.08 -0.74
C ILE A 83 14.31 -8.95 -1.12
N ASP A 84 14.54 -9.96 -1.97
CA ASP A 84 13.52 -10.94 -2.34
C ASP A 84 13.13 -11.83 -1.16
N ASP A 85 11.83 -11.86 -0.84
CA ASP A 85 11.27 -12.79 0.16
C ASP A 85 10.42 -13.92 -0.46
N GLY A 86 10.19 -13.89 -1.77
CA GLY A 86 9.38 -14.89 -2.48
C GLY A 86 7.94 -15.00 -1.97
N TYR A 87 7.44 -13.97 -1.24
CA TYR A 87 6.16 -14.00 -0.53
C TYR A 87 6.09 -15.11 0.54
N SER A 88 7.23 -15.49 1.10
CA SER A 88 7.35 -16.54 2.14
C SER A 88 7.50 -15.88 3.51
N PRO A 89 6.52 -15.99 4.43
CA PRO A 89 6.62 -15.39 5.75
C PRO A 89 7.89 -15.76 6.53
N PRO A 90 8.37 -17.03 6.54
CA PRO A 90 9.65 -17.37 7.16
C PRO A 90 10.83 -16.61 6.56
N LYS A 91 10.90 -16.51 5.22
CA LYS A 91 11.96 -15.78 4.53
C LYS A 91 11.84 -14.27 4.77
N THR A 92 10.61 -13.73 4.84
CA THR A 92 10.38 -12.32 5.21
C THR A 92 10.94 -12.03 6.60
N VAL A 93 10.71 -12.90 7.58
CA VAL A 93 11.27 -12.77 8.95
C VAL A 93 12.80 -12.77 8.91
N GLU A 94 13.41 -13.74 8.21
CA GLU A 94 14.87 -13.85 8.06
C GLU A 94 15.46 -12.56 7.46
N GLN A 95 14.94 -12.12 6.33
CA GLN A 95 15.46 -10.94 5.62
C GLN A 95 15.19 -9.64 6.41
N THR A 96 14.05 -9.54 7.10
CA THR A 96 13.78 -8.38 7.97
C THR A 96 14.76 -8.30 9.13
N ARG A 97 15.07 -9.43 9.79
CA ARG A 97 16.11 -9.45 10.83
C ARG A 97 17.47 -9.06 10.27
N ARG A 98 17.86 -9.57 9.11
CA ARG A 98 19.08 -9.15 8.43
C ARG A 98 19.11 -7.64 8.19
N LEU A 99 18.04 -7.07 7.63
CA LEU A 99 17.93 -5.62 7.39
C LEU A 99 18.07 -4.80 8.67
N VAL A 100 17.45 -5.24 9.75
CA VAL A 100 17.47 -4.53 11.04
C VAL A 100 18.79 -4.72 11.79
N GLU A 101 19.24 -5.97 11.94
CA GLU A 101 20.33 -6.34 12.86
C GLU A 101 21.72 -6.22 12.21
N GLN A 102 21.82 -6.51 10.88
CA GLN A 102 23.10 -6.48 10.17
C GLN A 102 23.28 -5.21 9.33
N GLU A 103 22.28 -4.87 8.49
CA GLU A 103 22.33 -3.67 7.66
C GLU A 103 22.01 -2.40 8.45
N GLN A 104 21.42 -2.54 9.65
CA GLN A 104 21.05 -1.45 10.56
C GLN A 104 20.20 -0.37 9.88
N VAL A 105 19.14 -0.77 9.19
CA VAL A 105 18.24 0.18 8.53
C VAL A 105 17.46 1.04 9.53
N ALA A 106 17.14 2.27 9.14
CA ALA A 106 16.37 3.19 9.96
C ALA A 106 14.96 2.66 10.25
N PHE A 107 14.32 2.12 9.22
CA PHE A 107 12.97 1.56 9.26
C PHE A 107 12.73 0.60 8.09
N ILE A 108 11.62 -0.13 8.15
CA ILE A 108 11.12 -0.99 7.07
C ILE A 108 10.04 -0.23 6.28
N PHE A 109 10.11 -0.29 4.95
CA PHE A 109 9.28 0.48 4.03
C PHE A 109 8.66 -0.41 2.95
N GLY A 110 7.38 -0.18 2.64
CA GLY A 110 6.74 -0.69 1.42
C GLY A 110 6.68 -2.22 1.27
N THR A 111 6.90 -3.00 2.34
CA THR A 111 6.82 -4.47 2.27
C THR A 111 5.47 -4.92 1.74
N VAL A 112 5.47 -5.80 0.72
CA VAL A 112 4.27 -6.28 0.05
C VAL A 112 3.72 -7.53 0.72
N GLY A 113 2.40 -7.54 0.97
CA GLY A 113 1.64 -8.72 1.30
C GLY A 113 1.21 -8.86 2.75
N THR A 114 0.05 -9.47 2.95
CA THR A 114 -0.57 -9.62 4.27
C THR A 114 0.19 -10.60 5.15
N ALA A 115 0.45 -11.81 4.68
CA ALA A 115 1.15 -12.83 5.45
C ALA A 115 2.61 -12.42 5.77
N PRO A 116 3.41 -11.89 4.82
CA PRO A 116 4.72 -11.32 5.09
C PRO A 116 4.70 -10.25 6.18
N ASN A 117 3.86 -9.21 6.04
CA ASN A 117 3.78 -8.13 7.01
C ASN A 117 3.31 -8.59 8.40
N THR A 118 2.36 -9.56 8.46
CA THR A 118 1.92 -10.15 9.73
C THR A 118 3.06 -10.83 10.47
N ALA A 119 3.92 -11.55 9.75
CA ALA A 119 5.02 -12.30 10.35
C ALA A 119 6.08 -11.41 11.02
N ILE A 120 6.24 -10.18 10.55
CA ILE A 120 7.27 -9.24 11.05
C ILE A 120 6.72 -8.15 11.96
N SER A 121 5.41 -7.87 11.95
CA SER A 121 4.83 -6.71 12.63
C SER A 121 5.05 -6.73 14.15
N THR A 122 4.91 -7.87 14.81
CA THR A 122 5.15 -8.00 16.26
C THR A 122 6.59 -7.65 16.61
N TYR A 123 7.57 -8.27 15.92
CA TYR A 123 8.99 -8.00 16.11
C TYR A 123 9.33 -6.51 15.92
N LEU A 124 8.84 -5.89 14.88
CA LEU A 124 9.10 -4.49 14.56
C LEU A 124 8.47 -3.55 15.60
N ASN A 125 7.22 -3.82 16.00
CA ASN A 125 6.52 -2.99 17.01
C ASN A 125 7.15 -3.09 18.39
N GLU A 126 7.52 -4.29 18.87
CA GLU A 126 8.21 -4.50 20.16
C GLU A 126 9.56 -3.78 20.20
N ASN A 127 10.27 -3.73 19.07
CA ASN A 127 11.58 -3.05 18.96
C ASN A 127 11.47 -1.58 18.53
N LYS A 128 10.25 -1.02 18.45
CA LYS A 128 9.98 0.37 18.03
C LYS A 128 10.64 0.74 16.71
N ILE A 129 10.57 -0.18 15.74
CA ILE A 129 11.08 0.00 14.39
C ILE A 129 9.88 0.34 13.49
N PRO A 130 9.84 1.52 12.87
CA PRO A 130 8.73 1.87 12.00
C PRO A 130 8.60 0.90 10.83
N GLN A 131 7.39 0.45 10.58
CA GLN A 131 6.98 -0.34 9.42
C GLN A 131 6.04 0.53 8.58
N LEU A 132 6.59 1.24 7.60
CA LEU A 132 5.92 2.37 6.96
C LEU A 132 5.36 2.04 5.59
N PHE A 133 4.11 2.47 5.38
CA PHE A 133 3.42 2.45 4.10
C PHE A 133 3.45 1.08 3.44
N ILE A 134 3.18 0.04 4.25
CA ILE A 134 3.15 -1.34 3.76
C ILE A 134 2.05 -1.54 2.73
N ALA A 135 2.31 -2.39 1.75
CA ALA A 135 1.36 -2.79 0.72
C ALA A 135 0.48 -3.96 1.23
N SER A 136 -0.36 -3.66 2.19
CA SER A 136 -1.38 -4.56 2.71
C SER A 136 -2.50 -3.77 3.39
N GLY A 137 -3.69 -3.83 2.84
CA GLY A 137 -4.86 -3.12 3.37
C GLY A 137 -5.68 -3.92 4.38
N VAL A 138 -5.14 -4.94 5.07
CA VAL A 138 -5.88 -5.62 6.13
C VAL A 138 -6.05 -4.68 7.31
N SER A 139 -7.26 -4.57 7.82
CA SER A 139 -7.70 -3.57 8.81
C SER A 139 -6.83 -3.50 10.07
N LYS A 140 -6.24 -4.64 10.50
CA LYS A 140 -5.36 -4.68 11.67
C LYS A 140 -4.11 -3.79 11.55
N PHE A 141 -3.65 -3.50 10.30
CA PHE A 141 -2.49 -2.64 10.07
C PHE A 141 -2.82 -1.14 10.09
N ALA A 142 -4.10 -0.81 10.13
CA ALA A 142 -4.59 0.54 10.30
C ALA A 142 -5.01 0.86 11.76
N ASP A 143 -4.77 -0.08 12.70
CA ASP A 143 -5.09 0.04 14.11
C ASP A 143 -3.88 0.53 14.93
N PRO A 144 -3.83 1.82 15.29
CA PRO A 144 -2.71 2.41 16.05
C PRO A 144 -2.59 1.88 17.48
N GLN A 145 -3.66 1.36 18.07
CA GLN A 145 -3.62 0.81 19.43
C GLN A 145 -2.94 -0.56 19.43
N ARG A 146 -3.18 -1.34 18.40
CA ARG A 146 -2.61 -2.68 18.25
C ARG A 146 -1.18 -2.66 17.71
N LEU A 147 -0.92 -1.81 16.71
CA LEU A 147 0.35 -1.76 15.97
C LEU A 147 0.84 -0.30 15.82
N PRO A 148 1.27 0.34 16.93
CA PRO A 148 1.62 1.76 16.94
C PRO A 148 2.82 2.13 16.05
N TRP A 149 3.62 1.14 15.62
CA TRP A 149 4.78 1.32 14.74
C TRP A 149 4.56 0.83 13.30
N THR A 150 3.32 0.51 12.95
CA THR A 150 2.96 0.04 11.59
C THR A 150 1.90 0.95 10.98
N ILE A 151 2.12 1.42 9.76
CA ILE A 151 1.14 2.18 8.99
C ILE A 151 1.02 1.59 7.58
N THR A 152 -0.21 1.33 7.14
CA THR A 152 -0.48 0.86 5.78
C THR A 152 -0.63 2.02 4.80
N PHE A 153 -0.28 1.79 3.53
CA PHE A 153 -0.61 2.70 2.44
C PHE A 153 -1.95 2.39 1.79
N ASP A 154 -2.29 1.12 1.72
CA ASP A 154 -3.52 0.65 1.09
C ASP A 154 -4.77 1.09 1.85
N PRO A 155 -5.88 1.34 1.14
CA PRO A 155 -7.19 1.38 1.78
C PRO A 155 -7.54 0.01 2.36
N THR A 156 -8.45 0.00 3.36
CA THR A 156 -8.75 -1.26 4.05
C THR A 156 -9.54 -2.22 3.17
N ARG A 157 -9.21 -3.51 3.23
CA ARG A 157 -9.92 -4.56 2.47
C ARG A 157 -11.36 -4.73 2.99
N ARG A 158 -11.56 -4.46 4.25
CA ARG A 158 -12.87 -4.45 4.88
C ARG A 158 -13.79 -3.38 4.28
N SER A 159 -13.30 -2.17 4.12
CA SER A 159 -14.03 -1.08 3.46
C SER A 159 -14.37 -1.42 2.02
N GLU A 160 -13.40 -1.99 1.30
CA GLU A 160 -13.59 -2.39 -0.09
C GLU A 160 -14.70 -3.46 -0.22
N GLY A 161 -14.64 -4.51 0.60
CA GLY A 161 -15.66 -5.55 0.66
C GLY A 161 -17.04 -5.01 1.03
N ARG A 162 -17.10 -4.08 1.99
CA ARG A 162 -18.33 -3.40 2.40
C ARG A 162 -18.94 -2.60 1.25
N LEU A 163 -18.15 -1.81 0.56
CA LEU A 163 -18.62 -1.00 -0.57
C LEU A 163 -19.13 -1.86 -1.74
N PHE A 164 -18.49 -2.99 -2.03
CA PHE A 164 -19.02 -3.93 -3.03
C PHE A 164 -20.40 -4.45 -2.62
N ALA A 165 -20.56 -4.90 -1.39
CA ALA A 165 -21.84 -5.41 -0.91
C ALA A 165 -22.94 -4.35 -0.92
N GLU A 166 -22.66 -3.13 -0.43
CA GLU A 166 -23.60 -2.00 -0.44
C GLU A 166 -24.01 -1.63 -1.87
N HIS A 167 -23.08 -1.65 -2.82
CA HIS A 167 -23.39 -1.41 -4.23
C HIS A 167 -24.31 -2.50 -4.80
N ILE A 168 -24.02 -3.77 -4.52
CA ILE A 168 -24.85 -4.90 -4.99
C ILE A 168 -26.26 -4.80 -4.41
N VAL A 169 -26.41 -4.58 -3.10
CA VAL A 169 -27.71 -4.41 -2.45
C VAL A 169 -28.53 -3.30 -3.14
N ARG A 170 -27.89 -2.17 -3.46
CA ARG A 170 -28.57 -1.05 -4.08
C ARG A 170 -28.97 -1.29 -5.53
N THR A 171 -28.14 -2.00 -6.32
CA THR A 171 -28.32 -2.18 -7.76
C THR A 171 -28.98 -3.49 -8.14
N MET A 172 -28.84 -4.50 -7.30
CA MET A 172 -29.33 -5.87 -7.50
C MET A 172 -29.92 -6.44 -6.19
N PRO A 173 -31.05 -5.91 -5.69
CA PRO A 173 -31.56 -6.21 -4.33
C PRO A 173 -31.96 -7.67 -4.10
N ASN A 174 -32.07 -8.46 -5.17
CA ASN A 174 -32.38 -9.90 -5.11
C ASN A 174 -31.21 -10.79 -5.51
N ALA A 175 -30.00 -10.22 -5.63
CA ALA A 175 -28.82 -10.96 -6.06
C ALA A 175 -28.43 -12.07 -5.08
N LYS A 176 -27.99 -13.21 -5.65
CA LYS A 176 -27.27 -14.26 -4.92
C LYS A 176 -25.79 -14.00 -4.99
N ILE A 177 -25.24 -13.46 -3.92
CA ILE A 177 -23.84 -13.05 -3.87
C ILE A 177 -22.94 -14.24 -3.59
N GLY A 178 -21.89 -14.39 -4.40
CA GLY A 178 -20.78 -15.29 -4.14
C GLY A 178 -19.51 -14.52 -3.81
N VAL A 179 -18.63 -15.14 -3.02
CA VAL A 179 -17.30 -14.58 -2.74
C VAL A 179 -16.25 -15.66 -2.97
N LEU A 180 -15.32 -15.40 -3.89
CA LEU A 180 -14.06 -16.11 -3.98
C LEU A 180 -13.01 -15.34 -3.18
N TYR A 181 -12.36 -15.98 -2.20
CA TYR A 181 -11.39 -15.30 -1.35
C TYR A 181 -10.15 -16.14 -1.03
N GLN A 182 -9.00 -15.51 -0.82
CA GLN A 182 -7.79 -16.17 -0.35
C GLN A 182 -7.96 -16.59 1.11
N ASN A 183 -7.61 -17.83 1.46
CA ASN A 183 -7.81 -18.38 2.81
C ASN A 183 -6.75 -17.90 3.81
N ASP A 184 -6.67 -16.59 4.00
CA ASP A 184 -5.81 -15.93 4.98
C ASP A 184 -6.50 -14.67 5.55
N ASP A 185 -5.73 -13.83 6.26
CA ASP A 185 -6.26 -12.60 6.83
C ASP A 185 -6.74 -11.60 5.75
N LEU A 186 -6.11 -11.61 4.56
CA LEU A 186 -6.53 -10.77 3.44
C LEU A 186 -7.97 -11.09 3.02
N GLY A 187 -8.24 -12.35 2.69
CA GLY A 187 -9.55 -12.76 2.22
C GLY A 187 -10.61 -12.72 3.31
N ARG A 188 -10.24 -13.04 4.57
CA ARG A 188 -11.14 -12.91 5.72
C ARG A 188 -11.58 -11.48 5.99
N ASP A 189 -10.68 -10.50 5.80
CA ASP A 189 -11.00 -9.08 5.98
C ASP A 189 -11.96 -8.59 4.88
N TYR A 190 -11.77 -9.00 3.61
CA TYR A 190 -12.75 -8.77 2.55
C TYR A 190 -14.12 -9.36 2.89
N LEU A 191 -14.16 -10.62 3.30
CA LEU A 191 -15.42 -11.32 3.64
C LEU A 191 -16.12 -10.67 4.83
N ALA A 192 -15.37 -10.18 5.82
CA ALA A 192 -15.91 -9.42 6.94
C ALA A 192 -16.56 -8.13 6.45
N GLY A 193 -15.90 -7.40 5.55
CA GLY A 193 -16.46 -6.20 4.93
C GLY A 193 -17.74 -6.47 4.12
N VAL A 194 -17.75 -7.55 3.34
CA VAL A 194 -18.97 -7.97 2.61
C VAL A 194 -20.13 -8.21 3.58
N ARG A 195 -19.89 -8.92 4.68
CA ARG A 195 -20.94 -9.18 5.69
C ARG A 195 -21.43 -7.89 6.37
N GLU A 196 -20.54 -6.94 6.62
CA GLU A 196 -20.90 -5.62 7.14
C GLU A 196 -21.76 -4.82 6.16
N GLY A 197 -21.39 -4.78 4.89
CA GLY A 197 -22.15 -4.06 3.86
C GLY A 197 -23.52 -4.67 3.61
N LEU A 198 -23.69 -5.97 3.85
CA LEU A 198 -24.99 -6.63 3.80
C LEU A 198 -25.84 -6.34 5.06
N GLY A 199 -25.19 -6.18 6.20
CA GLY A 199 -25.92 -6.07 7.46
C GLY A 199 -26.81 -7.29 7.76
N ALA A 200 -27.69 -7.17 8.76
CA ALA A 200 -28.62 -8.24 9.13
C ALA A 200 -29.73 -8.43 8.08
N ASP A 201 -30.22 -7.35 7.50
CA ASP A 201 -31.38 -7.34 6.61
C ASP A 201 -31.12 -8.02 5.26
N HIS A 202 -29.88 -8.02 4.78
CA HIS A 202 -29.48 -8.58 3.49
C HIS A 202 -28.51 -9.78 3.62
N ALA A 203 -28.31 -10.30 4.86
CA ALA A 203 -27.38 -11.40 5.12
C ALA A 203 -27.68 -12.66 4.28
N SER A 204 -28.96 -12.91 3.97
CA SER A 204 -29.40 -14.03 3.14
C SER A 204 -28.96 -13.93 1.67
N MET A 205 -28.57 -12.74 1.19
CA MET A 205 -28.03 -12.56 -0.15
C MET A 205 -26.67 -13.23 -0.33
N LEU A 206 -25.89 -13.45 0.74
CA LEU A 206 -24.61 -14.18 0.69
C LEU A 206 -24.86 -15.69 0.51
N ALA A 207 -25.06 -16.11 -0.73
CA ALA A 207 -25.45 -17.46 -1.07
C ALA A 207 -24.31 -18.48 -0.92
N LYS A 208 -23.08 -18.09 -1.26
CA LYS A 208 -21.93 -19.01 -1.23
C LYS A 208 -20.60 -18.27 -1.07
N VAL A 209 -19.73 -18.84 -0.26
CA VAL A 209 -18.32 -18.43 -0.18
C VAL A 209 -17.43 -19.61 -0.57
N ALA A 210 -16.33 -19.36 -1.26
CA ALA A 210 -15.34 -20.35 -1.65
C ALA A 210 -13.93 -19.78 -1.41
N SER A 211 -13.15 -20.48 -0.62
CA SER A 211 -11.76 -20.09 -0.38
C SER A 211 -10.80 -20.85 -1.27
N TYR A 212 -9.63 -20.25 -1.52
CA TYR A 212 -8.51 -20.91 -2.16
C TYR A 212 -7.22 -20.65 -1.35
N GLU A 213 -6.27 -21.57 -1.47
CA GLU A 213 -4.92 -21.39 -0.93
C GLU A 213 -4.00 -20.75 -1.98
N LEU A 214 -3.04 -19.93 -1.54
CA LEU A 214 -2.07 -19.32 -2.46
C LEU A 214 -1.25 -20.37 -3.23
N SER A 215 -1.10 -21.57 -2.67
CA SER A 215 -0.45 -22.74 -3.27
C SER A 215 -1.31 -23.50 -4.28
N ASP A 216 -2.62 -23.20 -4.36
CA ASP A 216 -3.50 -23.90 -5.29
C ASP A 216 -3.07 -23.65 -6.74
N PRO A 217 -3.00 -24.68 -7.57
CA PRO A 217 -2.60 -24.54 -8.96
C PRO A 217 -3.63 -23.74 -9.77
N THR A 218 -4.94 -23.91 -9.46
CA THR A 218 -6.06 -23.24 -10.10
C THR A 218 -7.19 -22.96 -9.08
N VAL A 219 -8.13 -22.10 -9.44
CA VAL A 219 -9.37 -21.83 -8.68
C VAL A 219 -10.61 -22.37 -9.40
N ASP A 220 -10.43 -23.30 -10.31
CA ASP A 220 -11.52 -23.83 -11.17
C ASP A 220 -12.65 -24.47 -10.37
N SER A 221 -12.32 -25.27 -9.36
CA SER A 221 -13.30 -25.96 -8.50
C SER A 221 -14.12 -24.97 -7.67
N GLN A 222 -13.50 -23.90 -7.19
CA GLN A 222 -14.18 -22.84 -6.47
C GLN A 222 -15.19 -22.12 -7.38
N ILE A 223 -14.79 -21.79 -8.61
CA ILE A 223 -15.67 -21.14 -9.59
C ILE A 223 -16.86 -22.03 -9.95
N ILE A 224 -16.64 -23.33 -10.21
CA ILE A 224 -17.72 -24.29 -10.48
C ILE A 224 -18.68 -24.40 -9.27
N THR A 225 -18.14 -24.40 -8.06
CA THR A 225 -18.94 -24.44 -6.83
C THR A 225 -19.84 -23.19 -6.69
N LEU A 226 -19.29 -22.02 -7.00
CA LEU A 226 -20.02 -20.75 -6.95
C LEU A 226 -21.11 -20.70 -8.02
N GLN A 227 -20.82 -21.14 -9.25
CA GLN A 227 -21.80 -21.26 -10.34
C GLN A 227 -22.93 -22.22 -9.94
N GLY A 228 -22.59 -23.40 -9.41
CA GLY A 228 -23.57 -24.43 -8.98
C GLY A 228 -24.49 -23.97 -7.85
N ALA A 229 -24.08 -22.99 -7.05
CA ALA A 229 -24.89 -22.34 -6.04
C ALA A 229 -25.87 -21.29 -6.60
N GLY A 230 -25.86 -21.07 -7.92
CA GLY A 230 -26.72 -20.10 -8.59
C GLY A 230 -26.35 -18.64 -8.29
N VAL A 231 -25.08 -18.37 -8.00
CA VAL A 231 -24.56 -17.02 -7.80
C VAL A 231 -24.72 -16.19 -9.09
N ASP A 232 -25.24 -14.99 -8.98
CA ASP A 232 -25.43 -14.04 -10.07
C ASP A 232 -24.62 -12.74 -9.90
N SER A 233 -24.07 -12.54 -8.71
CA SER A 233 -23.11 -11.46 -8.39
C SER A 233 -21.90 -12.03 -7.65
N LEU A 234 -20.70 -11.93 -8.23
CA LEU A 234 -19.47 -12.55 -7.73
C LEU A 234 -18.42 -11.53 -7.35
N ILE A 235 -18.00 -11.57 -6.10
CA ILE A 235 -16.84 -10.80 -5.59
C ILE A 235 -15.60 -11.68 -5.67
N ILE A 236 -14.60 -11.23 -6.43
CA ILE A 236 -13.31 -11.90 -6.63
C ILE A 236 -12.27 -11.20 -5.77
N ALA A 237 -12.18 -11.60 -4.49
CA ALA A 237 -11.21 -11.10 -3.50
C ALA A 237 -9.92 -11.96 -3.57
N ALA A 238 -9.22 -11.88 -4.69
CA ALA A 238 -8.13 -12.78 -5.04
C ALA A 238 -6.86 -12.03 -5.50
N THR A 239 -5.70 -12.67 -5.27
CA THR A 239 -4.41 -12.19 -5.80
C THR A 239 -4.32 -12.34 -7.32
N PRO A 240 -3.40 -11.66 -8.02
CA PRO A 240 -3.39 -11.53 -9.49
C PRO A 240 -3.56 -12.82 -10.27
N LYS A 241 -2.79 -13.88 -9.94
CA LYS A 241 -2.87 -15.17 -10.64
C LYS A 241 -4.25 -15.80 -10.50
N ALA A 242 -4.76 -15.90 -9.27
CA ALA A 242 -6.06 -16.51 -8.97
C ALA A 242 -7.21 -15.70 -9.58
N ALA A 243 -7.12 -14.38 -9.56
CA ALA A 243 -8.11 -13.50 -10.19
C ALA A 243 -8.17 -13.70 -11.72
N ALA A 244 -7.01 -13.76 -12.39
CA ALA A 244 -6.96 -14.03 -13.83
C ALA A 244 -7.53 -15.42 -14.19
N GLN A 245 -7.25 -16.43 -13.37
CA GLN A 245 -7.81 -17.77 -13.52
C GLN A 245 -9.33 -17.77 -13.32
N ALA A 246 -9.83 -17.07 -12.29
CA ALA A 246 -11.27 -16.95 -12.04
C ALA A 246 -12.01 -16.31 -13.22
N ILE A 247 -11.52 -15.16 -13.71
CA ILE A 247 -12.12 -14.45 -14.86
C ILE A 247 -12.16 -15.37 -16.08
N ARG A 248 -11.05 -16.06 -16.38
CA ARG A 248 -10.97 -17.00 -17.51
C ARG A 248 -11.97 -18.14 -17.35
N LYS A 249 -12.01 -18.78 -16.19
CA LYS A 249 -12.90 -19.91 -15.93
C LYS A 249 -14.38 -19.53 -16.01
N ILE A 250 -14.76 -18.37 -15.50
CA ILE A 250 -16.12 -17.84 -15.60
C ILE A 250 -16.55 -17.75 -17.07
N TYR A 251 -15.70 -17.16 -17.91
CA TYR A 251 -15.95 -17.03 -19.35
C TYR A 251 -16.06 -18.39 -20.04
N ASP A 252 -15.10 -19.29 -19.78
CA ASP A 252 -15.02 -20.62 -20.41
C ASP A 252 -16.23 -21.51 -20.04
N LEU A 253 -16.89 -21.26 -18.91
CA LEU A 253 -18.14 -21.90 -18.49
C LEU A 253 -19.39 -21.28 -19.15
N GLY A 254 -19.26 -20.20 -19.94
CA GLY A 254 -20.41 -19.44 -20.42
C GLY A 254 -21.25 -18.82 -19.30
N TRP A 255 -20.67 -18.67 -18.10
CA TRP A 255 -21.33 -18.09 -16.94
C TRP A 255 -21.12 -16.59 -16.88
N ALA A 256 -22.20 -15.82 -16.70
CA ALA A 256 -22.19 -14.36 -16.80
C ALA A 256 -22.73 -13.66 -15.53
N PRO A 257 -22.09 -13.84 -14.37
CA PRO A 257 -22.45 -13.07 -13.19
C PRO A 257 -21.94 -11.63 -13.32
N GLU A 258 -22.55 -10.69 -12.60
CA GLU A 258 -21.89 -9.39 -12.37
C GLU A 258 -20.61 -9.64 -11.54
N ARG A 259 -19.46 -9.12 -11.99
CA ARG A 259 -18.14 -9.45 -11.42
C ARG A 259 -17.51 -8.24 -10.77
N TYR A 260 -17.21 -8.35 -9.49
CA TYR A 260 -16.51 -7.37 -8.69
C TYR A 260 -15.10 -7.88 -8.41
N LEU A 261 -14.08 -7.11 -8.79
CA LEU A 261 -12.68 -7.49 -8.70
C LEU A 261 -11.96 -6.64 -7.64
N ALA A 262 -11.30 -7.30 -6.71
CA ALA A 262 -10.48 -6.65 -5.70
C ALA A 262 -9.40 -5.74 -6.31
N THR A 263 -9.15 -4.59 -5.70
CA THR A 263 -8.17 -3.59 -6.18
C THR A 263 -6.76 -4.15 -6.32
N ILE A 264 -6.39 -5.14 -5.52
CA ILE A 264 -5.09 -5.84 -5.63
C ILE A 264 -4.91 -6.63 -6.93
N ALA A 265 -5.98 -6.83 -7.71
CA ALA A 265 -5.97 -7.56 -8.97
C ALA A 265 -6.43 -6.70 -10.16
N GLN A 266 -6.50 -5.39 -10.01
CA GLN A 266 -7.00 -4.49 -11.05
C GLN A 266 -5.98 -4.20 -12.18
N SER A 267 -4.74 -4.69 -12.08
CA SER A 267 -3.72 -4.46 -13.12
C SER A 267 -4.17 -5.03 -14.48
N ILE A 268 -4.23 -4.16 -15.47
CA ILE A 268 -4.56 -4.56 -16.84
C ILE A 268 -3.45 -5.45 -17.40
N THR A 269 -2.19 -5.14 -17.11
CA THR A 269 -1.02 -5.83 -17.66
C THR A 269 -0.84 -7.22 -17.05
N THR A 270 -0.97 -7.35 -15.73
CA THR A 270 -0.63 -8.59 -15.01
C THR A 270 -1.84 -9.48 -14.70
N VAL A 271 -3.08 -8.95 -14.85
CA VAL A 271 -4.31 -9.70 -14.55
C VAL A 271 -5.25 -9.79 -15.76
N LEU A 272 -5.73 -8.63 -16.27
CA LEU A 272 -6.79 -8.66 -17.29
C LEU A 272 -6.29 -9.16 -18.66
N LYS A 273 -5.08 -8.78 -19.09
CA LYS A 273 -4.46 -9.31 -20.31
C LYS A 273 -4.21 -10.82 -20.22
N PRO A 274 -3.59 -11.36 -19.17
CA PRO A 274 -3.45 -12.81 -18.98
C PRO A 274 -4.77 -13.56 -18.86
N ALA A 275 -5.81 -12.95 -18.32
CA ALA A 275 -7.15 -13.53 -18.28
C ALA A 275 -7.80 -13.61 -19.66
N GLY A 276 -7.50 -12.65 -20.54
CA GLY A 276 -8.13 -12.36 -21.80
C GLY A 276 -8.90 -11.05 -21.70
N ILE A 277 -8.60 -10.08 -22.56
CA ILE A 277 -9.24 -8.75 -22.53
C ILE A 277 -10.75 -8.89 -22.74
N GLU A 278 -11.15 -9.67 -23.75
CA GLU A 278 -12.56 -9.96 -24.06
C GLU A 278 -13.29 -10.65 -22.91
N LYS A 279 -12.59 -11.51 -22.15
CA LYS A 279 -13.11 -12.23 -20.97
C LYS A 279 -13.28 -11.31 -19.76
N SER A 280 -12.53 -10.22 -19.75
CA SER A 280 -12.49 -9.24 -18.65
C SER A 280 -13.47 -8.08 -18.84
N MET A 281 -14.13 -7.98 -20.00
CA MET A 281 -15.09 -6.92 -20.28
C MET A 281 -16.18 -6.83 -19.23
N GLY A 282 -16.47 -5.61 -18.76
CA GLY A 282 -17.56 -5.35 -17.81
C GLY A 282 -17.23 -5.65 -16.34
N VAL A 283 -16.05 -6.17 -16.00
CA VAL A 283 -15.61 -6.35 -14.60
C VAL A 283 -15.61 -4.99 -13.89
N ILE A 284 -16.13 -4.96 -12.68
CA ILE A 284 -16.18 -3.76 -11.81
C ILE A 284 -15.08 -3.84 -10.77
N THR A 285 -14.48 -2.71 -10.43
CA THR A 285 -13.53 -2.55 -9.32
C THR A 285 -13.77 -1.25 -8.55
N ASN A 286 -13.10 -1.06 -7.45
CA ASN A 286 -12.98 0.22 -6.76
C ASN A 286 -11.62 0.85 -7.11
N LEU A 287 -11.61 2.04 -7.70
CA LEU A 287 -10.39 2.86 -7.81
C LEU A 287 -10.27 3.75 -6.57
N TRP A 288 -9.11 3.82 -5.99
CA TRP A 288 -8.76 4.76 -4.93
C TRP A 288 -7.73 5.81 -5.40
N GLY A 289 -7.44 5.81 -6.69
CA GLY A 289 -6.60 6.76 -7.39
C GLY A 289 -6.95 6.82 -8.87
N LYS A 290 -6.40 7.81 -9.57
CA LYS A 290 -6.49 7.91 -11.03
C LYS A 290 -5.76 6.75 -11.69
N ASP A 291 -6.36 6.13 -12.69
CA ASP A 291 -5.63 5.25 -13.59
C ASP A 291 -4.85 6.12 -14.60
N PRO A 292 -3.51 6.12 -14.58
CA PRO A 292 -2.73 6.96 -15.49
C PRO A 292 -2.82 6.53 -16.97
N LYS A 293 -3.47 5.40 -17.26
CA LYS A 293 -3.78 4.96 -18.65
C LYS A 293 -5.13 5.49 -19.15
N ASP A 294 -5.97 5.98 -18.26
CA ASP A 294 -7.25 6.56 -18.64
C ASP A 294 -7.02 7.85 -19.45
N PRO A 295 -7.50 7.94 -20.69
CA PRO A 295 -7.31 9.10 -21.56
C PRO A 295 -7.77 10.43 -20.96
N ARG A 296 -8.69 10.39 -19.99
CA ARG A 296 -9.18 11.58 -19.27
C ARG A 296 -8.07 12.26 -18.46
N TRP A 297 -7.06 11.52 -18.04
CA TRP A 297 -5.93 12.03 -17.25
C TRP A 297 -4.67 12.31 -18.07
N LYS A 298 -4.75 12.23 -19.43
CA LYS A 298 -3.59 12.48 -20.31
C LYS A 298 -2.92 13.83 -20.07
N ASP A 299 -3.69 14.83 -19.65
CA ASP A 299 -3.22 16.19 -19.39
C ASP A 299 -3.02 16.50 -17.89
N ASP A 300 -3.33 15.56 -17.02
CA ASP A 300 -3.10 15.70 -15.57
C ASP A 300 -1.59 15.80 -15.26
N PRO A 301 -1.17 16.80 -14.45
CA PRO A 301 0.25 17.01 -14.15
C PRO A 301 0.92 15.79 -13.51
N GLY A 302 0.27 15.14 -12.53
CA GLY A 302 0.82 13.97 -11.86
C GLY A 302 0.98 12.78 -12.79
N CYS A 303 0.02 12.55 -13.68
CA CYS A 303 0.12 11.52 -14.71
C CYS A 303 1.24 11.80 -15.73
N LYS A 304 1.43 13.06 -16.13
CA LYS A 304 2.55 13.47 -17.01
C LYS A 304 3.90 13.29 -16.35
N GLU A 305 4.06 13.69 -15.09
CA GLU A 305 5.31 13.52 -14.33
C GLU A 305 5.65 12.03 -14.18
N TRP A 306 4.68 11.21 -13.83
CA TRP A 306 4.86 9.76 -13.78
C TRP A 306 5.22 9.16 -15.12
N ALA A 307 4.57 9.57 -16.22
CA ALA A 307 4.89 9.07 -17.56
C ALA A 307 6.32 9.43 -17.98
N ALA A 308 6.78 10.63 -17.63
CA ALA A 308 8.15 11.06 -17.85
C ALA A 308 9.15 10.24 -17.00
N PHE A 309 8.80 9.98 -15.73
CA PHE A 309 9.59 9.12 -14.84
C PHE A 309 9.72 7.71 -15.41
N VAL A 310 8.61 7.05 -15.78
CA VAL A 310 8.63 5.70 -16.36
C VAL A 310 9.48 5.67 -17.64
N SER A 311 9.35 6.68 -18.51
CA SER A 311 10.13 6.75 -19.75
C SER A 311 11.64 6.87 -19.52
N ARG A 312 12.06 7.48 -18.40
CA ARG A 312 13.48 7.73 -18.10
C ARG A 312 14.12 6.63 -17.25
N TYR A 313 13.38 6.09 -16.29
CA TYR A 313 13.92 5.21 -15.25
C TYR A 313 13.44 3.77 -15.31
N MET A 314 12.42 3.48 -16.11
CA MET A 314 11.81 2.17 -16.25
C MET A 314 11.60 1.81 -17.72
N THR A 315 10.86 0.76 -18.03
CA THR A 315 10.54 0.39 -19.41
C THR A 315 9.12 0.81 -19.78
N PRO A 316 8.80 1.03 -21.08
CA PRO A 316 7.43 1.33 -21.50
C PRO A 316 6.40 0.24 -21.13
N ALA A 317 6.84 -1.01 -21.01
CA ALA A 317 6.00 -2.14 -20.57
C ALA A 317 5.55 -2.01 -19.11
N ASP A 318 6.30 -1.25 -18.30
CA ASP A 318 6.01 -1.02 -16.89
C ASP A 318 4.95 0.07 -16.66
N ARG A 319 4.36 0.65 -17.71
CA ARG A 319 3.26 1.62 -17.57
C ARG A 319 1.99 0.91 -17.11
N ASP A 320 1.81 0.80 -15.80
CA ASP A 320 0.64 0.16 -15.19
C ASP A 320 0.37 0.70 -13.78
N LEU A 321 -0.77 0.28 -13.20
CA LEU A 321 -1.20 0.70 -11.86
C LEU A 321 -0.22 0.31 -10.77
N ASP A 322 0.43 -0.87 -10.87
CA ASP A 322 1.43 -1.31 -9.89
C ASP A 322 2.66 -0.39 -9.88
N THR A 323 3.06 0.13 -11.05
CA THR A 323 4.15 1.13 -11.16
C THR A 323 3.70 2.49 -10.62
N ALA A 324 2.46 2.89 -10.91
CA ALA A 324 1.89 4.10 -10.34
C ALA A 324 1.81 4.01 -8.81
N TYR A 325 1.48 2.82 -8.29
CA TYR A 325 1.49 2.52 -6.86
C TYR A 325 2.87 2.76 -6.24
N GLY A 326 3.90 2.09 -6.73
CA GLY A 326 5.27 2.24 -6.21
C GLY A 326 5.77 3.68 -6.28
N TYR A 327 5.46 4.40 -7.37
CA TYR A 327 5.82 5.80 -7.54
C TYR A 327 5.21 6.69 -6.45
N GLN A 328 3.90 6.59 -6.19
CA GLN A 328 3.24 7.44 -5.21
C GLN A 328 3.58 7.10 -3.76
N VAL A 329 3.83 5.83 -3.45
CA VAL A 329 4.29 5.39 -2.11
C VAL A 329 5.67 5.97 -1.82
N ALA A 330 6.61 5.86 -2.77
CA ALA A 330 7.95 6.43 -2.63
C ALA A 330 7.93 7.97 -2.56
N MET A 331 7.01 8.62 -3.29
CA MET A 331 6.79 10.07 -3.20
C MET A 331 6.30 10.46 -1.81
N LEU A 332 5.32 9.74 -1.24
CA LEU A 332 4.81 10.00 0.10
C LEU A 332 5.90 9.79 1.16
N MET A 333 6.71 8.74 1.03
CA MET A 333 7.85 8.51 1.94
C MET A 333 8.86 9.65 1.88
N THR A 334 9.17 10.12 0.66
CA THR A 334 10.04 11.29 0.46
C THR A 334 9.48 12.56 1.12
N TYR A 335 8.16 12.77 1.02
CA TYR A 335 7.46 13.87 1.70
C TYR A 335 7.62 13.76 3.23
N VAL A 336 7.42 12.59 3.81
CA VAL A 336 7.59 12.34 5.25
C VAL A 336 9.03 12.62 5.69
N LEU A 337 10.02 12.10 4.96
CA LEU A 337 11.44 12.32 5.26
C LEU A 337 11.84 13.80 5.18
N LYS A 338 11.33 14.55 4.19
CA LYS A 338 11.55 16.00 4.10
C LYS A 338 11.05 16.74 5.35
N ARG A 339 9.91 16.32 5.90
CA ARG A 339 9.32 16.91 7.12
C ARG A 339 10.09 16.57 8.39
N CYS A 340 10.83 15.48 8.41
CA CYS A 340 11.69 15.12 9.55
C CYS A 340 12.84 16.12 9.75
N ARG A 341 13.24 16.86 8.73
CA ARG A 341 14.38 17.81 8.75
C ARG A 341 15.63 17.09 9.28
N ASP A 342 16.21 17.58 10.36
CA ASP A 342 17.44 17.05 10.98
C ASP A 342 17.17 15.96 12.05
N ASP A 343 15.94 15.79 12.48
CA ASP A 343 15.54 14.74 13.42
C ASP A 343 15.01 13.52 12.66
N LEU A 344 15.91 12.62 12.32
CA LEU A 344 15.59 11.33 11.70
C LEU A 344 15.58 10.18 12.72
N SER A 345 15.23 10.46 13.97
CA SER A 345 14.92 9.42 14.95
C SER A 345 13.68 8.61 14.52
N ARG A 346 13.63 7.31 14.86
CA ARG A 346 12.47 6.46 14.57
C ARG A 346 11.16 7.06 15.08
N GLY A 347 11.21 7.66 16.27
CA GLY A 347 10.04 8.33 16.87
C GLY A 347 9.54 9.51 16.05
N ASN A 348 10.44 10.35 15.52
CA ASN A 348 10.03 11.47 14.69
C ASN A 348 9.56 11.02 13.31
N ILE A 349 10.23 10.05 12.68
CA ILE A 349 9.79 9.47 11.41
C ILE A 349 8.36 8.96 11.52
N MET A 350 8.06 8.17 12.57
CA MET A 350 6.71 7.66 12.83
C MET A 350 5.72 8.81 13.06
N ARG A 351 6.07 9.79 13.89
CA ARG A 351 5.23 10.97 14.14
C ARG A 351 4.91 11.75 12.87
N GLN A 352 5.87 11.92 11.95
CA GLN A 352 5.60 12.60 10.68
C GLN A 352 4.72 11.76 9.75
N ALA A 353 4.88 10.44 9.72
CA ALA A 353 4.04 9.53 8.94
C ALA A 353 2.59 9.48 9.47
N THR A 354 2.40 9.58 10.79
CA THR A 354 1.07 9.57 11.43
C THR A 354 0.51 10.96 11.70
N ASN A 355 1.03 12.00 11.05
CA ASN A 355 0.52 13.37 11.14
C ASN A 355 0.60 14.09 9.79
N ILE A 356 0.24 13.40 8.73
CA ILE A 356 0.11 13.97 7.39
C ILE A 356 -1.16 14.82 7.36
N LYS A 357 -1.09 16.02 6.76
CA LYS A 357 -2.24 16.92 6.62
C LYS A 357 -2.35 17.39 5.18
N GLU A 358 -3.56 17.23 4.63
CA GLU A 358 -3.97 17.78 3.35
C GLU A 358 -3.03 17.42 2.17
N TYR A 359 -2.35 16.27 2.25
CA TYR A 359 -1.45 15.85 1.19
C TYR A 359 -2.24 15.35 -0.01
N VAL A 360 -1.94 15.90 -1.18
CA VAL A 360 -2.51 15.48 -2.46
C VAL A 360 -1.45 14.70 -3.22
N GLY A 361 -1.67 13.41 -3.39
CA GLY A 361 -0.80 12.54 -4.19
C GLY A 361 -0.98 12.77 -5.70
N PRO A 362 -0.04 12.31 -6.54
CA PRO A 362 -0.07 12.53 -7.99
C PRO A 362 -1.31 11.90 -8.66
N PHE A 363 -1.79 10.80 -8.09
CA PHE A 363 -2.97 10.08 -8.60
C PHE A 363 -4.21 10.24 -7.73
N ALA A 364 -4.24 11.22 -6.84
CA ALA A 364 -5.40 11.46 -6.01
C ALA A 364 -6.66 11.65 -6.86
N LEU A 365 -7.76 10.99 -6.49
CA LEU A 365 -9.08 11.28 -7.07
C LEU A 365 -9.42 12.76 -6.82
N PRO A 366 -10.22 13.40 -7.68
CA PRO A 366 -10.62 14.79 -7.48
C PRO A 366 -11.22 15.03 -6.09
N GLY A 367 -10.61 15.95 -5.34
CA GLY A 367 -10.99 16.27 -3.96
C GLY A 367 -10.42 15.32 -2.89
N ALA A 368 -9.77 14.21 -3.26
CA ALA A 368 -9.16 13.30 -2.31
C ALA A 368 -7.86 13.86 -1.74
N LYS A 369 -7.69 13.70 -0.43
CA LYS A 369 -6.50 14.13 0.32
C LYS A 369 -6.12 13.08 1.35
N ILE A 370 -4.83 12.90 1.54
CA ILE A 370 -4.30 12.05 2.61
C ILE A 370 -4.21 12.87 3.89
N ASN A 371 -4.87 12.37 4.92
CA ASN A 371 -4.80 12.87 6.28
C ASN A 371 -4.60 11.68 7.23
N THR A 372 -3.59 11.75 8.10
CA THR A 372 -3.37 10.79 9.17
C THR A 372 -3.34 11.49 10.52
N SER A 373 -3.62 10.75 11.58
CA SER A 373 -3.49 11.23 12.97
C SER A 373 -2.97 10.11 13.87
N PRO A 374 -2.52 10.38 15.10
CA PRO A 374 -2.13 9.35 16.05
C PRO A 374 -3.21 8.31 16.32
N ASP A 375 -4.47 8.65 16.10
CA ASP A 375 -5.63 7.79 16.34
C ASP A 375 -6.21 7.18 15.05
N ASP A 376 -5.70 7.57 13.86
CA ASP A 376 -6.17 7.09 12.57
C ASP A 376 -5.03 6.95 11.57
N TYR A 377 -4.60 5.71 11.31
CA TYR A 377 -3.50 5.34 10.40
C TYR A 377 -3.95 5.03 8.97
N ARG A 378 -5.23 5.26 8.64
CA ARG A 378 -5.75 5.02 7.29
C ARG A 378 -5.27 6.13 6.35
N VAL A 379 -4.35 5.80 5.46
CA VAL A 379 -3.75 6.74 4.49
C VAL A 379 -4.73 7.03 3.36
N ASN A 380 -5.24 6.00 2.69
CA ASN A 380 -6.19 6.12 1.60
C ASN A 380 -7.58 5.63 2.04
N ARG A 381 -8.60 6.47 1.86
CA ARG A 381 -9.97 6.19 2.30
C ARG A 381 -11.04 6.50 1.24
N GLN A 382 -10.64 7.10 0.14
CA GLN A 382 -11.56 7.45 -0.94
C GLN A 382 -11.56 6.37 -2.01
N PHE A 383 -12.76 6.07 -2.50
CA PHE A 383 -12.97 5.07 -3.55
C PHE A 383 -13.92 5.63 -4.61
N ARG A 384 -13.79 5.14 -5.82
CA ARG A 384 -14.76 5.33 -6.87
C ARG A 384 -14.90 4.04 -7.67
N PHE A 385 -16.13 3.62 -7.94
CA PHE A 385 -16.35 2.48 -8.81
C PHE A 385 -15.85 2.73 -10.22
N ALA A 386 -15.33 1.69 -10.86
CA ALA A 386 -14.98 1.70 -12.28
C ALA A 386 -15.31 0.36 -12.92
N ARG A 387 -15.62 0.41 -14.21
CA ARG A 387 -15.91 -0.76 -15.06
C ARG A 387 -14.86 -0.86 -16.14
N PHE A 388 -14.34 -2.07 -16.37
CA PHE A 388 -13.38 -2.29 -17.44
C PHE A 388 -14.09 -2.31 -18.80
N ASN A 389 -13.64 -1.45 -19.72
CA ASN A 389 -14.24 -1.27 -21.06
C ASN A 389 -13.44 -1.95 -22.19
N GLY A 390 -12.39 -2.71 -21.87
CA GLY A 390 -11.49 -3.37 -22.82
C GLY A 390 -10.15 -2.69 -23.00
N GLU A 391 -10.03 -1.42 -22.65
CA GLU A 391 -8.80 -0.62 -22.77
C GLU A 391 -8.33 -0.06 -21.44
N HIS A 392 -9.26 0.49 -20.66
CA HIS A 392 -8.99 1.14 -19.37
C HIS A 392 -10.17 0.97 -18.41
N TRP A 393 -9.96 1.36 -17.17
CA TRP A 393 -11.00 1.44 -16.16
C TRP A 393 -11.80 2.72 -16.34
N GLU A 394 -13.10 2.61 -16.62
CA GLU A 394 -14.02 3.72 -16.76
C GLU A 394 -14.76 3.98 -15.44
N PRO A 395 -14.42 5.04 -14.70
CA PRO A 395 -15.08 5.37 -13.44
C PRO A 395 -16.54 5.76 -13.63
N PHE A 396 -17.37 5.32 -12.70
CA PHE A 396 -18.78 5.71 -12.60
C PHE A 396 -19.18 5.98 -11.13
N GLY A 397 -20.34 6.60 -10.94
CA GLY A 397 -20.80 7.00 -9.61
C GLY A 397 -19.93 8.08 -8.95
N ASP A 398 -20.24 8.40 -7.70
CA ASP A 398 -19.55 9.41 -6.92
C ASP A 398 -18.30 8.86 -6.21
N VAL A 399 -17.44 9.76 -5.73
CA VAL A 399 -16.34 9.38 -4.83
C VAL A 399 -16.95 9.10 -3.45
N MET A 400 -16.66 7.91 -2.94
CA MET A 400 -17.07 7.44 -1.62
C MET A 400 -15.91 7.59 -0.64
N THR A 401 -16.22 7.89 0.61
CA THR A 401 -15.21 7.93 1.69
C THR A 401 -15.57 6.88 2.74
N ASP A 402 -14.56 6.13 3.20
CA ASP A 402 -14.69 5.15 4.29
C ASP A 402 -14.62 5.82 5.66
#